data_ac1bc61c7e28ceff0ee7cb22f89cf5f6
#
_entry.id   ac1bc61c7e28ceff0ee7cb22f89cf5f6
#
_cell.length_a   1.000
_cell.length_b   1.000
_cell.length_c   1.000
_cell.angle_alpha   90.00
_cell.angle_beta   90.00
_cell.angle_gamma   90.00
#
_symmetry.space_group_name_H-M   'P 1'
#
loop_
_entity.id
_entity.type
_entity.pdbx_description
1 polymer ?
#
loop_
_entity_poly.entity_id
_entity_poly.type
_entity_poly.pdbx_seq_one_letter_code
_entity_poly.pdbx_strand_id
1 'polypeptide(L)'
;MWNENGICISIHKGSLDIYIRFWEYSKGVGNYPDWSIIIARCEFRDELRENRFKLLKDLVRFFKEYMPRYGYKHLCTEDDDYKYYQTLNLPCIKRGFMGLHCNYEAPLKDVDV
;
A
#
# COMPACT_ATOMS: atom_id res chain seq x y z
N MET A 1 -6.77 7.80 17.16
CA MET A 1 -6.04 6.61 16.68
C MET A 1 -6.94 5.80 15.77
N TRP A 2 -6.45 5.46 14.64
CA TRP A 2 -7.30 4.87 13.62
C TRP A 2 -7.51 3.36 13.77
N ASN A 3 -6.67 2.69 14.51
CA ASN A 3 -6.45 1.28 14.27
C ASN A 3 -6.96 0.32 15.34
N GLU A 4 -8.17 0.50 15.80
CA GLU A 4 -8.79 -0.56 16.61
C GLU A 4 -8.89 -1.86 15.82
N ASN A 5 -8.93 -1.77 14.49
CA ASN A 5 -9.20 -2.88 13.60
C ASN A 5 -8.01 -3.25 12.72
N GLY A 6 -6.84 -2.80 13.10
CA GLY A 6 -5.66 -3.06 12.30
C GLY A 6 -4.39 -2.60 12.96
N ILE A 7 -3.29 -2.85 12.29
CA ILE A 7 -1.96 -2.46 12.74
C ILE A 7 -1.28 -1.62 11.67
N CYS A 8 -0.18 -0.99 12.05
CA CYS A 8 0.63 -0.28 11.08
C CYS A 8 2.10 -0.61 11.30
N ILE A 9 2.86 -0.49 10.22
CA ILE A 9 4.30 -0.61 10.23
C ILE A 9 4.86 0.72 9.77
N SER A 10 5.76 1.29 10.56
CA SER A 10 6.41 2.55 10.22
C SER A 10 7.92 2.37 10.37
N ILE A 11 8.63 2.56 9.27
CA ILE A 11 10.08 2.50 9.24
C ILE A 11 10.58 3.80 8.65
N HIS A 12 11.33 4.53 9.45
CA HIS A 12 11.94 5.79 9.02
C HIS A 12 13.39 5.77 9.47
N LYS A 13 14.25 5.24 8.63
CA LYS A 13 15.66 5.06 8.98
C LYS A 13 16.51 5.11 7.73
N GLY A 14 17.45 6.05 7.72
CA GLY A 14 18.39 6.17 6.59
C GLY A 14 17.65 6.40 5.29
N SER A 15 17.88 5.51 4.34
CA SER A 15 17.30 5.61 3.00
C SER A 15 15.90 5.03 2.88
N LEU A 16 15.34 4.52 3.98
CA LEU A 16 14.02 3.93 3.99
C LEU A 16 13.01 4.83 4.68
N ASP A 17 11.87 5.03 4.05
CA ASP A 17 10.74 5.73 4.64
C ASP A 17 9.47 5.01 4.20
N ILE A 18 9.00 4.09 5.03
CA ILE A 18 7.89 3.21 4.71
C ILE A 18 6.84 3.33 5.80
N TYR A 19 5.59 3.56 5.39
CA TYR A 19 4.46 3.56 6.29
C TYR A 19 3.33 2.78 5.65
N ILE A 20 2.96 1.66 6.28
CA ILE A 20 1.97 0.73 5.76
C ILE A 20 0.96 0.44 6.86
N ARG A 21 -0.32 0.51 6.50
CA ARG A 21 -1.41 0.18 7.40
C ARG A 21 -2.09 -1.10 6.93
N PHE A 22 -2.47 -1.93 7.89
CA PHE A 22 -3.23 -3.15 7.63
C PHE A 22 -4.63 -2.92 8.17
N TRP A 23 -5.61 -2.90 7.29
CA TRP A 23 -6.95 -2.43 7.58
C TRP A 23 -7.93 -3.58 7.42
N GLU A 24 -8.51 -4.05 8.53
CA GLU A 24 -9.41 -5.20 8.47
C GLU A 24 -10.78 -4.82 7.95
N TYR A 25 -11.36 -3.73 8.48
CA TYR A 25 -12.64 -3.25 7.98
C TYR A 25 -12.81 -1.78 8.32
N SER A 26 -13.58 -1.11 7.47
CA SER A 26 -13.71 0.35 7.58
C SER A 26 -14.94 0.78 8.36
N LYS A 27 -15.94 -0.06 8.49
CA LYS A 27 -17.22 0.27 9.14
C LYS A 27 -17.84 1.55 8.58
N GLY A 28 -17.65 1.80 7.29
CA GLY A 28 -18.16 3.01 6.68
C GLY A 28 -17.28 4.25 6.93
N VAL A 29 -16.14 4.07 7.55
CA VAL A 29 -15.20 5.16 7.81
C VAL A 29 -13.98 4.98 6.93
N GLY A 30 -13.69 5.90 6.08
CA GLY A 30 -12.54 5.82 5.21
C GLY A 30 -12.92 5.33 3.82
N ASN A 31 -11.92 5.25 2.97
CA ASN A 31 -12.09 5.06 1.54
C ASN A 31 -11.52 3.75 1.02
N TYR A 32 -11.33 2.79 1.91
CA TYR A 32 -10.65 1.55 1.57
C TYR A 32 -11.62 0.38 1.70
N PRO A 33 -11.50 -0.61 0.81
CA PRO A 33 -12.25 -1.85 1.00
C PRO A 33 -11.79 -2.57 2.25
N ASP A 34 -12.64 -3.44 2.77
CA ASP A 34 -12.27 -4.27 3.92
C ASP A 34 -11.08 -5.17 3.56
N TRP A 35 -10.26 -5.46 4.53
CA TRP A 35 -9.09 -6.32 4.39
C TRP A 35 -8.10 -5.78 3.38
N SER A 36 -7.72 -4.51 3.57
CA SER A 36 -6.77 -3.83 2.70
C SER A 36 -5.41 -3.70 3.34
N ILE A 37 -4.40 -3.81 2.51
CA ILE A 37 -3.04 -3.38 2.83
C ILE A 37 -2.88 -2.01 2.18
N ILE A 38 -2.57 -1.00 2.98
CA ILE A 38 -2.53 0.39 2.50
C ILE A 38 -1.10 0.90 2.59
N ILE A 39 -0.50 1.14 1.43
CA ILE A 39 0.81 1.77 1.37
C ILE A 39 0.59 3.26 1.44
N ALA A 40 0.76 3.84 2.64
CA ALA A 40 0.61 5.27 2.84
C ALA A 40 1.83 6.02 2.38
N ARG A 41 3.00 5.44 2.55
CA ARG A 41 4.26 6.01 2.09
C ARG A 41 5.26 4.88 1.87
N CYS A 42 5.97 4.93 0.77
CA CYS A 42 6.99 3.94 0.48
C CYS A 42 8.07 4.62 -0.35
N GLU A 43 9.12 5.09 0.32
CA GLU A 43 10.21 5.80 -0.34
C GLU A 43 11.52 5.08 -0.11
N PHE A 44 12.25 4.90 -1.19
CA PHE A 44 13.61 4.40 -1.19
C PHE A 44 14.50 5.54 -1.72
N ARG A 45 15.42 6.01 -0.89
CA ARG A 45 16.24 7.19 -1.19
C ARG A 45 17.71 6.84 -1.31
N ASP A 46 18.50 7.80 -1.77
CA ASP A 46 19.95 7.72 -1.83
C ASP A 46 20.40 6.45 -2.54
N GLU A 47 21.18 5.60 -1.91
CA GLU A 47 21.71 4.37 -2.52
C GLU A 47 20.62 3.37 -2.91
N LEU A 48 19.42 3.49 -2.35
CA LEU A 48 18.30 2.58 -2.69
C LEU A 48 17.44 3.10 -3.84
N ARG A 49 17.60 4.36 -4.22
CA ARG A 49 16.74 4.98 -5.21
C ARG A 49 16.79 4.31 -6.58
N GLU A 50 17.98 3.89 -6.98
CA GLU A 50 18.17 3.25 -8.28
C GLU A 50 17.36 1.98 -8.42
N ASN A 51 17.15 1.25 -7.34
CA ASN A 51 16.43 -0.02 -7.34
C ASN A 51 15.02 0.10 -6.77
N ARG A 52 14.47 1.30 -6.69
CA ARG A 52 13.21 1.52 -5.98
C ARG A 52 12.03 0.74 -6.57
N PHE A 53 11.96 0.57 -7.89
CA PHE A 53 10.89 -0.20 -8.50
C PHE A 53 10.99 -1.68 -8.17
N LYS A 54 12.20 -2.21 -8.19
CA LYS A 54 12.44 -3.60 -7.81
C LYS A 54 12.12 -3.84 -6.34
N LEU A 55 12.54 -2.92 -5.49
CA LEU A 55 12.29 -3.04 -4.05
C LEU A 55 10.79 -2.97 -3.74
N LEU A 56 10.06 -2.10 -4.42
CA LEU A 56 8.62 -2.04 -4.27
C LEU A 56 7.97 -3.34 -4.71
N LYS A 57 8.38 -3.88 -5.86
CA LYS A 57 7.84 -5.15 -6.33
C LYS A 57 8.13 -6.29 -5.37
N ASP A 58 9.31 -6.32 -4.79
CA ASP A 58 9.67 -7.34 -3.81
C ASP A 58 8.77 -7.25 -2.57
N LEU A 59 8.52 -6.04 -2.09
CA LEU A 59 7.64 -5.81 -0.96
C LEU A 59 6.21 -6.27 -1.26
N VAL A 60 5.68 -5.88 -2.41
CA VAL A 60 4.32 -6.24 -2.80
C VAL A 60 4.19 -7.73 -3.07
N ARG A 61 5.24 -8.34 -3.63
CA ARG A 61 5.26 -9.80 -3.81
C ARG A 61 5.15 -10.52 -2.48
N PHE A 62 5.83 -10.01 -1.46
CA PHE A 62 5.71 -10.55 -0.11
C PHE A 62 4.27 -10.45 0.37
N PHE A 63 3.62 -9.31 0.20
CA PHE A 63 2.22 -9.16 0.61
C PHE A 63 1.31 -10.12 -0.16
N LYS A 64 1.51 -10.23 -1.45
CA LYS A 64 0.67 -11.10 -2.29
C LYS A 64 0.80 -12.56 -1.90
N GLU A 65 1.99 -12.98 -1.50
CA GLU A 65 2.26 -14.37 -1.14
C GLU A 65 1.76 -14.72 0.26
N TYR A 66 1.99 -13.84 1.22
CA TYR A 66 1.81 -14.20 2.63
C TYR A 66 0.56 -13.64 3.28
N MET A 67 0.08 -12.50 2.84
CA MET A 67 -1.01 -11.83 3.54
C MET A 67 -2.41 -12.39 3.29
N PRO A 68 -2.71 -13.08 2.18
CA PRO A 68 -4.02 -13.69 2.01
C PRO A 68 -4.38 -14.70 3.10
N ARG A 69 -3.41 -15.38 3.67
CA ARG A 69 -3.64 -16.34 4.76
C ARG A 69 -4.21 -15.66 6.01
N TYR A 70 -4.01 -14.35 6.14
CA TYR A 70 -4.53 -13.57 7.26
C TYR A 70 -5.79 -12.80 6.89
N GLY A 71 -6.35 -13.04 5.70
CA GLY A 71 -7.60 -12.46 5.27
C GLY A 71 -7.48 -11.24 4.36
N TYR A 72 -6.28 -10.73 4.12
CA TYR A 72 -6.10 -9.53 3.31
C TYR A 72 -6.30 -9.81 1.83
N LYS A 73 -7.09 -8.96 1.18
CA LYS A 73 -7.54 -9.19 -0.20
C LYS A 73 -7.25 -8.04 -1.16
N HIS A 74 -6.94 -6.86 -0.64
CA HIS A 74 -6.79 -5.68 -1.48
C HIS A 74 -5.48 -4.97 -1.18
N LEU A 75 -4.91 -4.34 -2.20
CA LEU A 75 -3.77 -3.45 -2.06
C LEU A 75 -4.22 -2.05 -2.47
N CYS A 76 -3.96 -1.08 -1.60
CA CYS A 76 -4.31 0.32 -1.83
C CYS A 76 -3.09 1.19 -1.58
N THR A 77 -3.04 2.36 -2.20
CA THR A 77 -1.98 3.32 -1.91
C THR A 77 -2.54 4.70 -1.70
N GLU A 78 -1.95 5.45 -0.81
CA GLU A 78 -2.17 6.88 -0.65
C GLU A 78 -1.09 7.70 -1.37
N ASP A 79 -0.02 7.03 -1.76
CA ASP A 79 1.07 7.66 -2.50
C ASP A 79 0.62 7.96 -3.92
N ASP A 80 1.08 9.06 -4.47
CA ASP A 80 0.65 9.57 -5.78
C ASP A 80 1.68 9.37 -6.89
N ASP A 81 2.67 8.55 -6.70
CA ASP A 81 3.68 8.28 -7.73
C ASP A 81 3.14 7.26 -8.73
N TYR A 82 2.41 7.76 -9.74
CA TYR A 82 1.74 6.89 -10.70
C TYR A 82 2.70 6.01 -11.51
N LYS A 83 3.89 6.49 -11.81
CA LYS A 83 4.87 5.67 -12.55
C LYS A 83 5.29 4.46 -11.73
N TYR A 84 5.41 4.67 -10.45
CA TYR A 84 5.80 3.64 -9.50
C TYR A 84 4.74 2.54 -9.44
N TYR A 85 3.49 2.93 -9.26
CA TYR A 85 2.40 1.98 -9.04
C TYR A 85 1.82 1.40 -10.33
N GLN A 86 1.96 2.09 -11.45
CA GLN A 86 1.58 1.53 -12.75
C GLN A 86 2.34 0.25 -13.08
N THR A 87 3.58 0.15 -12.63
CA THR A 87 4.37 -1.06 -12.89
C THR A 87 3.78 -2.28 -12.22
N LEU A 88 2.89 -2.10 -11.26
CA LEU A 88 2.24 -3.17 -10.52
C LEU A 88 0.83 -3.46 -11.02
N ASN A 89 0.43 -2.84 -12.12
CA ASN A 89 -0.92 -2.96 -12.67
C ASN A 89 -2.00 -2.53 -11.68
N LEU A 90 -1.77 -1.43 -10.98
CA LEU A 90 -2.72 -0.86 -10.04
C LEU A 90 -3.51 0.24 -10.73
N PRO A 91 -4.83 0.12 -10.88
CA PRO A 91 -5.64 1.18 -11.44
C PRO A 91 -5.60 2.44 -10.59
N CYS A 92 -5.53 3.58 -11.27
CA CYS A 92 -5.63 4.87 -10.61
C CYS A 92 -7.12 5.18 -10.40
N ILE A 93 -7.55 5.23 -9.15
CA ILE A 93 -8.96 5.47 -8.84
C ILE A 93 -9.20 6.84 -8.24
N LYS A 94 -8.20 7.42 -7.60
CA LYS A 94 -8.26 8.76 -6.98
C LYS A 94 -9.52 8.97 -6.16
N ARG A 95 -9.84 7.99 -5.33
CA ARG A 95 -10.98 8.05 -4.44
C ARG A 95 -10.54 8.63 -3.11
N GLY A 96 -11.29 9.60 -2.60
CA GLY A 96 -10.98 10.18 -1.32
C GLY A 96 -11.63 11.52 -1.13
N PHE A 97 -11.53 12.03 0.09
CA PHE A 97 -12.13 13.28 0.48
C PHE A 97 -11.31 13.92 1.59
N MET A 98 -11.12 15.23 1.51
CA MET A 98 -10.43 16.00 2.55
C MET A 98 -8.99 15.51 2.80
N GLY A 99 -8.27 15.18 1.76
CA GLY A 99 -6.87 14.77 1.90
C GLY A 99 -6.66 13.31 2.25
N LEU A 100 -7.73 12.55 2.44
CA LEU A 100 -7.66 11.12 2.68
C LEU A 100 -7.91 10.41 1.36
N HIS A 101 -6.86 10.08 0.67
CA HIS A 101 -6.95 9.57 -0.69
C HIS A 101 -6.47 8.13 -0.81
N CYS A 102 -7.28 7.33 -1.47
CA CYS A 102 -6.83 6.07 -2.04
C CYS A 102 -6.58 6.34 -3.53
N ASN A 103 -5.34 6.43 -3.93
CA ASN A 103 -5.00 6.80 -5.30
C ASN A 103 -4.95 5.60 -6.24
N TYR A 104 -4.48 4.46 -5.76
CA TYR A 104 -4.38 3.23 -6.55
C TYR A 104 -4.91 2.07 -5.73
N GLU A 105 -5.67 1.20 -6.37
CA GLU A 105 -6.29 0.07 -5.69
C GLU A 105 -6.46 -1.09 -6.65
N ALA A 106 -6.20 -2.32 -6.18
CA ALA A 106 -6.51 -3.53 -6.91
C ALA A 106 -6.73 -4.68 -5.94
N PRO A 107 -7.48 -5.72 -6.35
CA PRO A 107 -7.44 -6.98 -5.61
C PRO A 107 -6.00 -7.48 -5.57
N LEU A 108 -5.58 -7.98 -4.41
CA LEU A 108 -4.19 -8.38 -4.23
C LEU A 108 -3.77 -9.45 -5.23
N LYS A 109 -4.69 -10.35 -5.58
CA LYS A 109 -4.43 -11.42 -6.56
C LYS A 109 -4.13 -10.90 -7.96
N ASP A 110 -4.59 -9.69 -8.29
CA ASP A 110 -4.44 -9.12 -9.63
C ASP A 110 -3.22 -8.21 -9.76
N VAL A 111 -2.51 -7.97 -8.68
CA VAL A 111 -1.31 -7.14 -8.70
C VAL A 111 -0.21 -7.88 -9.46
N ASP A 112 0.47 -7.17 -10.34
CA ASP A 112 1.47 -7.75 -11.23
C ASP A 112 2.86 -7.78 -10.57
N VAL A 113 3.14 -8.83 -9.86
CA VAL A 113 4.46 -9.06 -9.23
C VAL A 113 4.91 -10.50 -9.36
#